data_6db1807f56b80684cbf2efc8935a1e7a
#
_entry.id   6db1807f56b80684cbf2efc8935a1e7a
#
_cell.length_a   1.000
_cell.length_b   1.000
_cell.length_c   1.000
_cell.angle_alpha   90.00
_cell.angle_beta   90.00
_cell.angle_gamma   90.00
#
_symmetry.space_group_name_H-M   'P 1'
#
loop_
_entity.id
_entity.type
_entity.pdbx_description
1 polymer ?
#
loop_
_entity_poly.entity_id
_entity_poly.type
_entity_poly.pdbx_seq_one_letter_code
_entity_poly.pdbx_strand_id
1 'polypeptide(L)'
;MKDEKELLTLGDLKPNDHAIVTGFQKNSKSMISNLLAMGITRGAGIKVLRFAPLGDPIDIEVKGTSLSLRKVEAKLVFVRRV
;
A
#
# COMPACT_ATOMS: atom_id res chain seq x y z
N MET A 1 5.51 17.97 14.35
CA MET A 1 6.04 16.77 14.84
C MET A 1 6.57 15.87 13.81
N LYS A 2 7.48 15.10 14.20
CA LYS A 2 8.07 14.19 13.26
C LYS A 2 7.15 13.02 12.92
N ASP A 3 6.12 12.83 13.70
CA ASP A 3 5.23 11.72 13.44
C ASP A 3 4.64 11.76 12.05
N GLU A 4 4.26 12.94 11.61
CA GLU A 4 3.68 13.05 10.29
C GLU A 4 4.66 12.70 9.21
N LYS A 5 5.92 13.01 9.45
CA LYS A 5 6.93 12.70 8.46
C LYS A 5 7.20 11.22 8.38
N GLU A 6 6.82 10.51 9.43
CA GLU A 6 7.07 9.08 9.46
C GLU A 6 5.90 8.26 9.00
N LEU A 7 4.82 8.92 8.62
CA LEU A 7 3.70 8.21 8.07
C LEU A 7 4.03 7.82 6.65
N LEU A 8 4.27 6.55 6.46
CA LEU A 8 4.56 6.03 5.14
C LEU A 8 3.31 5.52 4.50
N THR A 9 3.22 5.66 3.20
CA THR A 9 2.18 5.01 2.44
C THR A 9 2.82 3.93 1.59
N LEU A 10 1.98 3.06 1.07
CA LEU A 10 2.44 2.00 0.19
C LEU A 10 3.17 2.60 -1.01
N GLY A 11 2.75 3.78 -1.44
CA GLY A 11 3.39 4.44 -2.58
C GLY A 11 4.80 4.93 -2.29
N ASP A 12 5.20 4.98 -1.03
CA ASP A 12 6.54 5.41 -0.65
C ASP A 12 7.55 4.26 -0.60
N LEU A 13 7.09 3.04 -0.75
CA LEU A 13 7.96 1.88 -0.65
C LEU A 13 8.69 1.65 -1.96
N LYS A 14 9.71 0.82 -1.90
CA LYS A 14 10.52 0.47 -3.05
C LYS A 14 10.43 -1.01 -3.31
N PRO A 15 10.83 -1.47 -4.50
CA PRO A 15 10.83 -2.90 -4.79
C PRO A 15 11.55 -3.67 -3.69
N ASN A 16 10.97 -4.80 -3.32
CA ASN A 16 11.46 -5.69 -2.29
C ASN A 16 11.24 -5.20 -0.86
N ASP A 17 10.64 -4.03 -0.68
CA ASP A 17 10.28 -3.60 0.67
C ASP A 17 9.13 -4.44 1.18
N HIS A 18 9.17 -4.70 2.48
CA HIS A 18 8.11 -5.37 3.21
C HIS A 18 7.51 -4.40 4.21
N ALA A 19 6.21 -4.46 4.37
CA ALA A 19 5.55 -3.56 5.30
C ALA A 19 4.25 -4.17 5.77
N ILE A 20 3.71 -3.58 6.82
CA ILE A 20 2.43 -4.01 7.39
C ILE A 20 1.49 -2.84 7.30
N VAL A 21 0.26 -3.11 6.86
CA VAL A 21 -0.76 -2.08 6.74
C VAL A 21 -1.18 -1.61 8.13
N THR A 22 -1.15 -0.31 8.35
CA THR A 22 -1.54 0.26 9.64
C THR A 22 -2.84 1.04 9.56
N GLY A 23 -3.25 1.45 8.38
CA GLY A 23 -4.49 2.19 8.24
C GLY A 23 -4.63 2.77 6.85
N PHE A 24 -5.58 3.67 6.72
CA PHE A 24 -5.87 4.30 5.44
C PHE A 24 -6.07 5.78 5.62
N GLN A 25 -5.71 6.55 4.60
CA GLN A 25 -6.03 7.96 4.58
C GLN A 25 -7.53 8.10 4.34
N LYS A 26 -8.09 9.18 4.82
CA LYS A 26 -9.49 9.44 4.56
C LYS A 26 -9.71 9.62 3.08
N ASN A 27 -10.72 8.95 2.57
CA ASN A 27 -11.06 9.02 1.16
C ASN A 27 -12.45 8.46 0.99
N SER A 28 -12.89 8.34 -0.26
CA SER A 28 -14.23 7.82 -0.50
C SER A 28 -14.34 6.40 0.01
N LYS A 29 -15.53 6.05 0.45
CA LYS A 29 -15.77 4.70 0.95
C LYS A 29 -15.54 3.66 -0.13
N SER A 30 -15.86 4.00 -1.37
CA SER A 30 -15.71 3.03 -2.45
C SER A 30 -14.23 2.69 -2.69
N MET A 31 -13.36 3.70 -2.61
CA MET A 31 -11.92 3.45 -2.78
C MET A 31 -11.40 2.56 -1.67
N ILE A 32 -11.76 2.88 -0.43
CA ILE A 32 -11.31 2.09 0.70
C ILE A 32 -11.89 0.68 0.64
N SER A 33 -13.17 0.55 0.28
CA SER A 33 -13.79 -0.77 0.15
C SER A 33 -13.08 -1.63 -0.86
N ASN A 34 -12.66 -1.03 -1.97
CA ASN A 34 -11.94 -1.80 -2.99
C ASN A 34 -10.64 -2.33 -2.44
N LEU A 35 -9.92 -1.51 -1.69
CA LEU A 35 -8.66 -1.96 -1.11
C LEU A 35 -8.89 -3.08 -0.12
N LEU A 36 -9.90 -2.96 0.71
CA LEU A 36 -10.22 -4.00 1.68
C LEU A 36 -10.60 -5.30 0.97
N ALA A 37 -11.34 -5.19 -0.12
CA ALA A 37 -11.77 -6.36 -0.87
C ALA A 37 -10.58 -7.08 -1.50
N MET A 38 -9.50 -6.38 -1.75
CA MET A 38 -8.29 -6.98 -2.29
C MET A 38 -7.45 -7.66 -1.21
N GLY A 39 -7.86 -7.57 0.04
CA GLY A 39 -7.09 -8.14 1.13
C GLY A 39 -6.13 -7.18 1.78
N ILE A 40 -6.18 -5.91 1.39
CA ILE A 40 -5.31 -4.89 1.97
C ILE A 40 -6.02 -4.38 3.21
N THR A 41 -5.85 -5.12 4.30
CA THR A 41 -6.52 -4.83 5.56
C THR A 41 -5.47 -4.51 6.61
N ARG A 42 -5.90 -3.88 7.69
CA ARG A 42 -4.97 -3.57 8.77
C ARG A 42 -4.31 -4.84 9.26
N GLY A 43 -3.01 -4.78 9.44
CA GLY A 43 -2.23 -5.91 9.89
C GLY A 43 -1.76 -6.81 8.77
N ALA A 44 -2.21 -6.59 7.54
CA ALA A 44 -1.80 -7.42 6.42
C ALA A 44 -0.35 -7.09 6.05
N GLY A 45 0.43 -8.13 5.77
CA GLY A 45 1.79 -7.95 5.29
C GLY A 45 1.78 -7.75 3.79
N ILE A 46 2.58 -6.81 3.33
CA ILE A 46 2.68 -6.50 1.91
C ILE A 46 4.12 -6.50 1.50
N LYS A 47 4.40 -7.06 0.34
CA LYS A 47 5.72 -6.98 -0.26
C LYS A 47 5.56 -6.27 -1.60
N VAL A 48 6.40 -5.26 -1.84
CA VAL A 48 6.41 -4.59 -3.13
C VAL A 48 7.23 -5.42 -4.09
N LEU A 49 6.65 -5.81 -5.20
CA LEU A 49 7.33 -6.63 -6.19
C LEU A 49 8.09 -5.77 -7.19
N ARG A 50 7.40 -4.80 -7.74
CA ARG A 50 8.04 -3.91 -8.70
C ARG A 50 7.10 -2.76 -9.04
N PHE A 51 7.68 -1.74 -9.64
CA PHE A 51 6.93 -0.62 -10.18
C PHE A 51 6.96 -0.73 -11.69
N ALA A 52 5.88 -0.36 -12.35
CA ALA A 52 5.89 -0.25 -13.80
C ALA A 52 6.87 0.85 -14.18
N PRO A 53 7.31 0.85 -15.45
CA PRO A 53 8.36 1.81 -15.88
C PRO A 53 8.09 3.26 -15.54
N LEU A 54 6.83 3.67 -15.54
CA LEU A 54 6.48 5.05 -15.21
C LEU A 54 6.08 5.23 -13.76
N GLY A 55 6.29 4.19 -12.96
CA GLY A 55 5.94 4.27 -11.54
C GLY A 55 4.51 3.90 -11.23
N ASP A 56 3.73 3.54 -12.24
CA ASP A 56 2.31 3.26 -12.08
C ASP A 56 1.91 2.25 -13.15
N PRO A 57 1.34 1.12 -12.78
CA PRO A 57 0.94 0.71 -11.44
C PRO A 57 2.09 0.12 -10.63
N ILE A 58 1.79 -0.20 -9.38
CA ILE A 58 2.72 -0.84 -8.46
C ILE A 58 2.24 -2.27 -8.26
N ASP A 59 3.13 -3.22 -8.48
CA ASP A 59 2.81 -4.64 -8.26
C ASP A 59 3.21 -5.02 -6.85
N ILE A 60 2.28 -5.60 -6.12
CA ILE A 60 2.52 -6.02 -4.74
C ILE A 60 2.05 -7.44 -4.53
N GLU A 61 2.50 -8.01 -3.44
CA GLU A 61 2.04 -9.33 -3.01
C GLU A 61 1.41 -9.18 -1.65
N VAL A 62 0.20 -9.68 -1.50
CA VAL A 62 -0.47 -9.69 -0.21
C VAL A 62 -1.17 -11.02 -0.06
N LYS A 63 -0.93 -11.69 1.08
CA LYS A 63 -1.53 -12.99 1.37
C LYS A 63 -1.28 -14.02 0.26
N GLY A 64 -0.10 -13.96 -0.33
CA GLY A 64 0.28 -14.92 -1.35
C GLY A 64 -0.28 -14.64 -2.72
N THR A 65 -0.96 -13.52 -2.90
CA THR A 65 -1.56 -13.15 -4.18
C THR A 65 -0.91 -11.90 -4.72
N SER A 66 -0.62 -11.89 -6.00
CA SER A 66 -0.05 -10.72 -6.66
C SER A 66 -1.17 -9.82 -7.13
N LEU A 67 -1.02 -8.53 -6.85
CA LEU A 67 -2.00 -7.53 -7.22
C LEU A 67 -1.29 -6.33 -7.84
N SER A 68 -2.00 -5.60 -8.68
CA SER A 68 -1.51 -4.33 -9.19
C SER A 68 -2.37 -3.22 -8.60
N LEU A 69 -1.73 -2.21 -8.05
CA LEU A 69 -2.42 -1.06 -7.51
C LEU A 69 -2.03 0.18 -8.29
N ARG A 70 -2.99 1.04 -8.48
CA ARG A 70 -2.67 2.35 -9.02
C ARG A 70 -1.94 3.15 -7.95
N LYS A 71 -1.08 4.05 -8.39
CA LYS A 71 -0.35 4.88 -7.48
C LYS A 71 -1.27 5.67 -6.55
N VAL A 72 -2.40 6.15 -7.08
CA VAL A 72 -3.34 6.90 -6.25
C VAL A 72 -3.94 6.03 -5.15
N GLU A 73 -4.09 4.73 -5.43
CA GLU A 73 -4.60 3.82 -4.42
C GLU A 73 -3.55 3.50 -3.38
N ALA A 74 -2.33 3.33 -3.83
CA ALA A 74 -1.23 3.02 -2.91
C ALA A 74 -1.00 4.15 -1.92
N LYS A 75 -1.22 5.38 -2.34
CA LYS A 75 -1.03 6.52 -1.46
C LYS A 75 -2.05 6.58 -0.34
N LEU A 76 -3.13 5.84 -0.45
CA LEU A 76 -4.16 5.82 0.58
C LEU A 76 -3.88 4.84 1.69
N VAL A 77 -2.90 3.98 1.52
CA VAL A 77 -2.61 2.90 2.45
C VAL A 77 -1.41 3.28 3.31
N PHE A 78 -1.64 3.50 4.58
CA PHE A 78 -0.55 3.73 5.53
C PHE A 78 0.09 2.40 5.88
N VAL A 79 1.40 2.38 5.94
CA VAL A 79 2.14 1.16 6.24
C VAL A 79 3.29 1.47 7.19
N ARG A 80 3.82 0.41 7.77
CA ARG A 80 5.02 0.47 8.58
C ARG A 80 5.98 -0.57 8.02
N ARG A 81 7.20 -0.14 7.72
CA ARG A 81 8.20 -1.07 7.24
C ARG A 81 8.54 -2.09 8.31
N VAL A 82 8.84 -3.29 7.87
CA VAL A 82 9.33 -4.33 8.77
C VAL A 82 10.69 -4.80 8.38
#